data_9eddd820f15d8ea81b2a3b68eb16f649
#
_entry.id   9eddd820f15d8ea81b2a3b68eb16f649
#
_cell.length_a   1.000
_cell.length_b   1.000
_cell.length_c   1.000
_cell.angle_alpha   90.00
_cell.angle_beta   90.00
_cell.angle_gamma   90.00
#
_symmetry.space_group_name_H-M   'P 1'
#
loop_
_entity.id
_entity.type
_entity.pdbx_description
1 polymer ?
#
loop_
_entity_poly.entity_id
_entity_poly.type
_entity_poly.pdbx_seq_one_letter_code
_entity_poly.pdbx_strand_id
1 'polypeptide(L)'
;MRLHRIELKNLNSLYGEQSVDLDGQLGDAPVFLILGPTGSGKSTLMDAIALALFGQTPRLSNARNEPDADARNVMSRGTGEAFARLEFSKKEEGARCRYRATWSCHRARKRADGDPQDPTRTLERLDSATGEWETLVSDKRAKFFQPELDRVLEGLTVKDFQRSMLLAQGEFAAFLKATETERAAILERLTNTSEYREIGARAAKRRS
;
A
#
# COMPACT_ATOMS: atom_id res chain seq x y z
N MET A 1 -9.97 0.21 6.51
CA MET A 1 -8.59 0.62 6.82
C MET A 1 -8.49 2.14 6.76
N ARG A 2 -7.71 2.80 7.64
CA ARG A 2 -7.40 4.23 7.59
C ARG A 2 -5.88 4.39 7.63
N LEU A 3 -5.34 5.23 6.76
CA LEU A 3 -3.91 5.56 6.74
C LEU A 3 -3.65 6.75 7.67
N HIS A 4 -2.54 6.70 8.42
CA HIS A 4 -2.18 7.74 9.40
C HIS A 4 -0.90 8.47 9.02
N ARG A 5 0.15 7.73 8.63
CA ARG A 5 1.44 8.32 8.30
C ARG A 5 2.15 7.48 7.25
N ILE A 6 2.78 8.15 6.31
CA ILE A 6 3.66 7.56 5.30
C ILE A 6 5.05 8.13 5.54
N GLU A 7 6.02 7.25 5.70
CA GLU A 7 7.43 7.62 5.80
C GLU A 7 8.22 6.85 4.75
N LEU A 8 9.19 7.50 4.14
CA LEU A 8 10.05 6.87 3.16
C LEU A 8 11.45 7.48 3.18
N LYS A 9 12.41 6.71 2.69
CA LYS A 9 13.79 7.16 2.52
C LYS A 9 14.34 6.61 1.22
N ASN A 10 14.91 7.47 0.39
CA ASN A 10 15.65 7.10 -0.81
C ASN A 10 14.86 6.18 -1.76
N LEU A 11 13.64 6.55 -2.12
CA LEU A 11 12.81 5.82 -3.07
C LEU A 11 12.67 6.58 -4.39
N ASN A 12 13.03 5.93 -5.48
CA ASN A 12 12.98 6.48 -6.84
C ASN A 12 13.69 7.85 -6.94
N SER A 13 12.93 8.93 -7.17
CA SER A 13 13.42 10.31 -7.24
C SER A 13 13.43 11.06 -5.90
N LEU A 14 12.88 10.47 -4.85
CA LEU A 14 12.81 11.09 -3.53
C LEU A 14 14.01 10.66 -2.66
N TYR A 15 15.00 11.54 -2.62
CA TYR A 15 16.21 11.36 -1.80
C TYR A 15 15.97 11.83 -0.35
N GLY A 16 16.70 11.19 0.57
CA GLY A 16 16.60 11.50 2.01
C GLY A 16 15.30 10.97 2.61
N GLU A 17 15.05 11.38 3.85
CA GLU A 17 13.86 10.98 4.57
C GLU A 17 12.72 11.97 4.30
N GLN A 18 11.54 11.41 4.02
CA GLN A 18 10.30 12.14 3.80
C GLN A 18 9.22 11.56 4.71
N SER A 19 8.39 12.42 5.26
CA SER A 19 7.25 12.03 6.09
C SER A 19 6.00 12.81 5.70
N VAL A 20 4.88 12.10 5.57
CA VAL A 20 3.56 12.69 5.33
C VAL A 20 2.67 12.29 6.48
N ASP A 21 2.29 13.25 7.30
CA ASP A 21 1.34 13.07 8.40
C ASP A 21 -0.08 13.28 7.88
N LEU A 22 -0.79 12.17 7.64
CA LEU A 22 -2.15 12.22 7.12
C LEU A 22 -3.17 12.59 8.22
N ASP A 23 -2.92 12.22 9.48
CA ASP A 23 -3.80 12.60 10.59
C ASP A 23 -3.80 14.12 10.79
N GLY A 24 -2.61 14.74 10.81
CA GLY A 24 -2.47 16.18 11.00
C GLY A 24 -2.98 17.01 9.81
N GLN A 25 -2.86 16.47 8.58
CA GLN A 25 -3.24 17.21 7.37
C GLN A 25 -4.70 17.03 6.97
N LEU A 26 -5.28 15.86 7.21
CA LEU A 26 -6.59 15.48 6.68
C LEU A 26 -7.68 15.34 7.76
N GLY A 27 -7.30 15.30 9.02
CA GLY A 27 -8.23 15.03 10.11
C GLY A 27 -9.02 13.74 9.85
N ASP A 28 -10.36 13.81 9.91
CA ASP A 28 -11.24 12.65 9.69
C ASP A 28 -11.70 12.46 8.24
N ALA A 29 -11.10 13.15 7.27
CA ALA A 29 -11.47 13.01 5.86
C ALA A 29 -11.32 11.55 5.38
N PRO A 30 -12.38 10.94 4.82
CA PRO A 30 -12.34 9.54 4.37
C PRO A 30 -11.59 9.36 3.05
N VAL A 31 -11.41 10.43 2.30
CA VAL A 31 -10.75 10.45 0.98
C VAL A 31 -9.82 11.66 0.91
N PHE A 32 -8.68 11.49 0.30
CA PHE A 32 -7.73 12.56 0.06
C PHE A 32 -7.18 12.51 -1.37
N LEU A 33 -6.69 13.65 -1.83
CA LEU A 33 -6.12 13.81 -3.16
C LEU A 33 -4.68 14.29 -3.06
N ILE A 34 -3.78 13.59 -3.76
CA ILE A 34 -2.37 13.98 -3.87
C ILE A 34 -2.19 14.76 -5.18
N LEU A 35 -1.94 16.06 -5.07
CA LEU A 35 -1.71 16.96 -6.19
C LEU A 35 -0.23 17.37 -6.28
N GLY A 36 0.20 17.69 -7.48
CA GLY A 36 1.54 18.21 -7.75
C GLY A 36 1.92 18.09 -9.23
N PRO A 37 2.95 18.78 -9.70
CA PRO A 37 3.43 18.71 -11.08
C PRO A 37 3.94 17.30 -11.43
N THR A 38 4.07 17.03 -12.73
CA THR A 38 4.71 15.79 -13.19
C THR A 38 6.13 15.69 -12.66
N GLY A 39 6.53 14.50 -12.17
CA GLY A 39 7.85 14.29 -11.58
C GLY A 39 7.97 14.65 -10.10
N SER A 40 6.95 15.20 -9.44
CA SER A 40 7.00 15.61 -8.02
C SER A 40 7.00 14.44 -7.01
N GLY A 41 7.04 13.20 -7.44
CA GLY A 41 7.09 12.04 -6.53
C GLY A 41 5.74 11.47 -6.10
N LYS A 42 4.60 11.94 -6.64
CA LYS A 42 3.26 11.40 -6.29
C LYS A 42 3.18 9.89 -6.42
N SER A 43 3.64 9.34 -7.55
CA SER A 43 3.66 7.90 -7.77
C SER A 43 4.63 7.18 -6.82
N THR A 44 5.70 7.84 -6.38
CA THR A 44 6.64 7.28 -5.40
C THR A 44 6.00 7.15 -4.03
N LEU A 45 5.11 8.09 -3.62
CA LEU A 45 4.32 7.93 -2.39
C LEU A 45 3.40 6.71 -2.46
N MET A 46 2.76 6.47 -3.63
CA MET A 46 1.93 5.28 -3.85
C MET A 46 2.76 4.00 -3.84
N ASP A 47 3.94 4.03 -4.46
CA ASP A 47 4.90 2.92 -4.40
C ASP A 47 5.34 2.65 -2.96
N ALA A 48 5.58 3.68 -2.13
CA ALA A 48 5.94 3.53 -0.74
C ALA A 48 4.86 2.81 0.07
N ILE A 49 3.58 3.15 -0.11
CA ILE A 49 2.46 2.47 0.53
C ILE A 49 2.43 0.98 0.12
N ALA A 50 2.54 0.71 -1.20
CA ALA A 50 2.48 -0.65 -1.73
C ALA A 50 3.69 -1.49 -1.29
N LEU A 51 4.91 -0.90 -1.24
CA LEU A 51 6.10 -1.56 -0.71
C LEU A 51 5.94 -1.90 0.78
N ALA A 52 5.49 -0.96 1.59
CA ALA A 52 5.32 -1.17 3.02
C ALA A 52 4.35 -2.34 3.30
N LEU A 53 3.21 -2.37 2.61
CA LEU A 53 2.19 -3.41 2.79
C LEU A 53 2.56 -4.73 2.12
N PHE A 54 2.99 -4.70 0.86
CA PHE A 54 3.07 -5.90 0.03
C PHE A 54 4.49 -6.28 -0.40
N GLY A 55 5.50 -5.42 -0.15
CA GLY A 55 6.88 -5.64 -0.59
C GLY A 55 7.09 -5.56 -2.10
N GLN A 56 6.13 -5.01 -2.83
CA GLN A 56 6.18 -4.83 -4.28
C GLN A 56 5.46 -3.53 -4.67
N THR A 57 5.77 -2.99 -5.85
CA THR A 57 5.08 -1.80 -6.35
C THR A 57 4.12 -2.15 -7.48
N PRO A 58 3.08 -1.33 -7.71
CA PRO A 58 2.16 -1.50 -8.82
C PRO A 58 2.87 -1.58 -10.18
N ARG A 59 3.92 -0.79 -10.37
CA ARG A 59 4.67 -0.74 -11.62
C ARG A 59 5.49 -2.01 -11.87
N LEU A 60 6.07 -2.59 -10.81
CA LEU A 60 6.89 -3.79 -10.90
C LEU A 60 6.04 -5.07 -11.00
N SER A 61 4.83 -5.07 -10.48
CA SER A 61 3.93 -6.24 -10.55
C SER A 61 3.51 -6.60 -11.98
N ASN A 62 3.52 -5.63 -12.90
CA ASN A 62 3.20 -5.85 -14.31
C ASN A 62 4.38 -6.36 -15.13
N ALA A 63 5.60 -6.29 -14.60
CA ALA A 63 6.85 -6.61 -15.28
C ALA A 63 7.46 -7.96 -14.85
N ARG A 64 6.63 -8.94 -14.51
CA ARG A 64 7.06 -10.23 -13.88
C ARG A 64 8.19 -11.00 -14.56
N ASN A 65 8.53 -10.67 -15.81
CA ASN A 65 9.58 -11.32 -16.58
C ASN A 65 10.73 -10.36 -16.96
N GLU A 66 10.76 -9.13 -16.43
CA GLU A 66 11.82 -8.18 -16.73
C GLU A 66 12.82 -8.10 -15.57
N PRO A 67 14.12 -7.90 -15.85
CA PRO A 67 15.14 -7.72 -14.81
C PRO A 67 14.85 -6.58 -13.84
N ASP A 68 14.03 -5.62 -14.27
CA ASP A 68 13.64 -4.44 -13.48
C ASP A 68 12.49 -4.70 -12.50
N ALA A 69 11.90 -5.90 -12.51
CA ALA A 69 10.78 -6.26 -11.59
C ALA A 69 11.20 -6.42 -10.12
N ASP A 70 12.48 -6.32 -9.82
CA ASP A 70 13.01 -6.45 -8.46
C ASP A 70 12.68 -5.19 -7.63
N ALA A 71 12.01 -5.41 -6.49
CA ALA A 71 11.67 -4.33 -5.56
C ALA A 71 12.89 -3.54 -5.05
N ARG A 72 14.11 -4.11 -5.14
CA ARG A 72 15.36 -3.43 -4.78
C ARG A 72 15.71 -2.29 -5.75
N ASN A 73 15.18 -2.33 -6.97
CA ASN A 73 15.42 -1.30 -8.00
C ASN A 73 14.68 0.02 -7.72
N VAL A 74 13.77 0.05 -6.73
CA VAL A 74 13.14 1.31 -6.28
C VAL A 74 14.08 2.18 -5.44
N MET A 75 15.19 1.63 -4.94
CA MET A 75 16.18 2.41 -4.20
C MET A 75 16.77 3.49 -5.10
N SER A 76 16.82 4.73 -4.60
CA SER A 76 17.42 5.87 -5.32
C SER A 76 18.87 5.58 -5.68
N ARG A 77 19.27 5.95 -6.91
CA ARG A 77 20.62 5.75 -7.39
C ARG A 77 21.63 6.48 -6.49
N GLY A 78 22.78 5.86 -6.24
CA GLY A 78 23.83 6.46 -5.41
C GLY A 78 23.54 6.42 -3.90
N THR A 79 22.53 5.64 -3.45
CA THR A 79 22.23 5.47 -2.03
C THR A 79 22.51 4.03 -1.57
N GLY A 80 22.79 3.88 -0.28
CA GLY A 80 23.14 2.59 0.33
C GLY A 80 21.99 1.92 1.09
N GLU A 81 20.91 2.65 1.33
CA GLU A 81 19.73 2.13 2.04
C GLU A 81 18.45 2.86 1.61
N ALA A 82 17.33 2.17 1.72
CA ALA A 82 16.00 2.70 1.48
C ALA A 82 14.98 2.06 2.41
N PHE A 83 13.92 2.77 2.74
CA PHE A 83 12.75 2.19 3.39
C PHE A 83 11.46 2.84 2.94
N ALA A 84 10.37 2.11 3.11
CA ALA A 84 9.00 2.57 3.06
C ALA A 84 8.28 2.10 4.32
N ARG A 85 7.58 2.99 5.00
CA ARG A 85 6.84 2.72 6.23
C ARG A 85 5.45 3.32 6.13
N LEU A 86 4.46 2.56 6.55
CA LEU A 86 3.07 2.98 6.60
C LEU A 86 2.49 2.70 7.98
N GLU A 87 1.95 3.73 8.62
CA GLU A 87 1.07 3.56 9.77
C GLU A 87 -0.39 3.58 9.32
N PHE A 88 -1.16 2.61 9.75
CA PHE A 88 -2.57 2.46 9.42
C PHE A 88 -3.36 1.86 10.59
N SER A 89 -4.67 2.00 10.54
CA SER A 89 -5.55 1.33 11.50
C SER A 89 -6.70 0.61 10.79
N LYS A 90 -7.20 -0.40 11.48
CA LYS A 90 -8.45 -1.10 11.11
C LYS A 90 -9.29 -1.36 12.35
N LYS A 91 -10.56 -1.67 12.15
CA LYS A 91 -11.43 -2.16 13.22
C LYS A 91 -11.25 -3.66 13.39
N GLU A 92 -11.03 -4.11 14.61
CA GLU A 92 -10.98 -5.52 15.01
C GLU A 92 -11.88 -5.66 16.23
N GLU A 93 -12.87 -6.55 16.16
CA GLU A 93 -13.81 -6.84 17.28
C GLU A 93 -14.42 -5.57 17.92
N GLY A 94 -14.69 -4.55 17.10
CA GLY A 94 -15.26 -3.28 17.55
C GLY A 94 -14.25 -2.21 17.98
N ALA A 95 -13.00 -2.57 18.27
CA ALA A 95 -11.92 -1.65 18.61
C ALA A 95 -11.11 -1.24 17.39
N ARG A 96 -10.48 -0.06 17.44
CA ARG A 96 -9.56 0.38 16.40
C ARG A 96 -8.12 0.04 16.77
N CYS A 97 -7.52 -0.91 16.08
CA CYS A 97 -6.13 -1.31 16.26
C CYS A 97 -5.23 -0.55 15.27
N ARG A 98 -4.09 -0.05 15.73
CA ARG A 98 -3.10 0.67 14.92
C ARG A 98 -1.92 -0.25 14.62
N TYR A 99 -1.47 -0.22 13.37
CA TYR A 99 -0.40 -1.06 12.83
C TYR A 99 0.64 -0.21 12.12
N ARG A 100 1.85 -0.73 12.05
CA ARG A 100 2.96 -0.15 11.30
C ARG A 100 3.62 -1.23 10.47
N ALA A 101 3.54 -1.09 9.14
CA ALA A 101 4.23 -1.96 8.20
C ALA A 101 5.45 -1.25 7.65
N THR A 102 6.59 -1.92 7.63
CA THR A 102 7.85 -1.38 7.11
C THR A 102 8.48 -2.36 6.12
N TRP A 103 8.83 -1.87 4.95
CA TRP A 103 9.75 -2.50 4.02
C TRP A 103 11.08 -1.74 4.07
N SER A 104 12.20 -2.45 4.17
CA SER A 104 13.52 -1.86 4.16
C SER A 104 14.48 -2.68 3.32
N CYS A 105 15.36 -2.00 2.59
CA CYS A 105 16.39 -2.60 1.78
C CYS A 105 17.71 -1.83 1.95
N HIS A 106 18.81 -2.51 1.86
CA HIS A 106 20.13 -1.88 1.91
C HIS A 106 21.11 -2.58 0.97
N ARG A 107 22.17 -1.87 0.62
CA ARG A 107 23.33 -2.44 -0.05
C ARG A 107 24.35 -2.93 0.97
N ALA A 108 25.24 -3.81 0.55
CA ALA A 108 26.33 -4.31 1.41
C ALA A 108 27.05 -3.13 2.09
N ARG A 109 27.20 -3.21 3.41
CA ARG A 109 27.79 -2.17 4.29
C ARG A 109 27.13 -0.79 4.16
N LYS A 110 25.90 -0.73 3.66
CA LYS A 110 25.14 0.51 3.36
C LYS A 110 25.90 1.47 2.42
N ARG A 111 26.75 0.94 1.57
CA ARG A 111 27.51 1.73 0.57
C ARG A 111 26.75 1.77 -0.75
N ALA A 112 26.81 2.90 -1.43
CA ALA A 112 26.14 3.10 -2.71
C ALA A 112 26.62 2.15 -3.83
N ASP A 113 27.88 1.69 -3.75
CA ASP A 113 28.53 0.74 -4.64
C ASP A 113 28.42 -0.73 -4.17
N GLY A 114 27.78 -0.98 -3.04
CA GLY A 114 27.61 -2.33 -2.48
C GLY A 114 26.53 -3.13 -3.21
N ASP A 115 26.62 -4.47 -3.14
CA ASP A 115 25.60 -5.36 -3.69
C ASP A 115 24.25 -5.22 -2.96
N PRO A 116 23.12 -5.17 -3.69
CA PRO A 116 21.79 -5.13 -3.08
C PRO A 116 21.54 -6.36 -2.20
N GLN A 117 21.07 -6.14 -0.98
CA GLN A 117 20.67 -7.20 -0.06
C GLN A 117 19.18 -7.44 -0.11
N ASP A 118 18.75 -8.63 0.32
CA ASP A 118 17.32 -8.96 0.37
C ASP A 118 16.57 -8.02 1.32
N PRO A 119 15.40 -7.52 0.91
CA PRO A 119 14.63 -6.62 1.74
C PRO A 119 14.10 -7.33 2.99
N THR A 120 14.03 -6.59 4.09
CA THR A 120 13.37 -7.02 5.33
C THR A 120 12.01 -6.36 5.41
N ARG A 121 11.01 -7.10 5.86
CA ARG A 121 9.66 -6.60 6.12
C ARG A 121 9.32 -6.79 7.58
N THR A 122 8.74 -5.76 8.18
CA THR A 122 8.35 -5.75 9.60
C THR A 122 6.90 -5.30 9.70
N LEU A 123 6.12 -6.01 10.51
CA LEU A 123 4.77 -5.62 10.88
C LEU A 123 4.70 -5.51 12.41
N GLU A 124 4.22 -4.36 12.87
CA GLU A 124 4.13 -4.01 14.28
C GLU A 124 2.69 -3.60 14.60
N ARG A 125 2.28 -3.82 15.83
CA ARG A 125 1.01 -3.36 16.39
C ARG A 125 1.28 -2.39 17.53
N LEU A 126 0.52 -1.31 17.60
CA LEU A 126 0.58 -0.39 18.74
C LEU A 126 -0.19 -1.00 19.92
N ASP A 127 0.51 -1.19 21.01
CA ASP A 127 -0.15 -1.49 22.29
C ASP A 127 -0.81 -0.20 22.82
N SER A 128 -2.12 -0.22 22.92
CA SER A 128 -2.90 0.95 23.38
C SER A 128 -2.71 1.23 24.87
N ALA A 129 -2.24 0.28 25.66
CA ALA A 129 -2.03 0.45 27.09
C ALA A 129 -0.68 1.11 27.39
N THR A 130 0.37 0.71 26.68
CA THR A 130 1.74 1.20 26.88
C THR A 130 2.12 2.32 25.92
N GLY A 131 1.47 2.41 24.75
CA GLY A 131 1.86 3.30 23.67
C GLY A 131 3.11 2.82 22.91
N GLU A 132 3.56 1.60 23.14
CA GLU A 132 4.74 1.02 22.49
C GLU A 132 4.36 0.17 21.28
N TRP A 133 5.30 0.04 20.32
CA TRP A 133 5.15 -0.80 19.14
C TRP A 133 5.63 -2.21 19.44
N GLU A 134 4.74 -3.18 19.36
CA GLU A 134 5.04 -4.61 19.48
C GLU A 134 5.28 -5.20 18.08
N THR A 135 6.41 -5.87 17.88
CA THR A 135 6.72 -6.54 16.62
C THR A 135 5.96 -7.85 16.52
N LEU A 136 5.04 -7.94 15.58
CA LEU A 136 4.31 -9.17 15.26
C LEU A 136 5.16 -10.12 14.41
N VAL A 137 5.84 -9.57 13.41
CA VAL A 137 6.76 -10.31 12.55
C VAL A 137 7.81 -9.38 11.95
N SER A 138 9.05 -9.90 11.82
CA SER A 138 10.14 -9.25 11.09
C SER A 138 10.97 -10.32 10.37
N ASP A 139 10.86 -10.39 9.04
CA ASP A 139 11.56 -11.41 8.24
C ASP A 139 11.82 -10.94 6.80
N LYS A 140 12.86 -11.49 6.18
CA LYS A 140 13.17 -11.31 4.75
C LYS A 140 12.30 -12.21 3.87
N ARG A 141 11.85 -13.33 4.40
CA ARG A 141 11.14 -14.38 3.65
C ARG A 141 9.62 -14.14 3.70
N ALA A 142 9.03 -13.98 2.54
CA ALA A 142 7.58 -13.73 2.39
C ALA A 142 6.72 -14.77 3.12
N LYS A 143 7.15 -16.05 3.15
CA LYS A 143 6.41 -17.15 3.79
C LYS A 143 6.15 -16.95 5.29
N PHE A 144 6.97 -16.18 5.98
CA PHE A 144 6.77 -15.88 7.40
C PHE A 144 6.02 -14.56 7.61
N PHE A 145 6.21 -13.60 6.73
CA PHE A 145 5.57 -12.30 6.81
C PHE A 145 4.12 -12.32 6.29
N GLN A 146 3.89 -13.01 5.17
CA GLN A 146 2.60 -12.96 4.47
C GLN A 146 1.41 -13.44 5.32
N PRO A 147 1.49 -14.55 6.09
CA PRO A 147 0.38 -15.00 6.92
C PRO A 147 -0.08 -13.95 7.96
N GLU A 148 0.87 -13.26 8.60
CA GLU A 148 0.53 -12.20 9.56
C GLU A 148 -0.08 -10.98 8.87
N LEU A 149 0.45 -10.59 7.71
CA LEU A 149 -0.14 -9.51 6.92
C LEU A 149 -1.55 -9.88 6.46
N ASP A 150 -1.76 -11.09 5.95
CA ASP A 150 -3.08 -11.56 5.48
C ASP A 150 -4.10 -11.58 6.61
N ARG A 151 -3.69 -11.98 7.82
CA ARG A 151 -4.52 -11.90 9.02
C ARG A 151 -4.94 -10.46 9.33
N VAL A 152 -3.99 -9.53 9.30
CA VAL A 152 -4.25 -8.11 9.58
C VAL A 152 -5.06 -7.46 8.47
N LEU A 153 -4.78 -7.76 7.20
CA LEU A 153 -5.44 -7.15 6.05
C LEU A 153 -6.64 -7.96 5.53
N GLU A 154 -7.02 -9.07 6.21
CA GLU A 154 -8.15 -9.93 5.80
C GLU A 154 -8.03 -10.43 4.36
N GLY A 155 -6.81 -10.78 3.94
CA GLY A 155 -6.53 -11.28 2.61
C GLY A 155 -6.52 -10.22 1.50
N LEU A 156 -6.51 -8.92 1.84
CA LEU A 156 -6.40 -7.83 0.85
C LEU A 156 -5.14 -8.01 0.00
N THR A 157 -5.31 -8.20 -1.29
CA THR A 157 -4.19 -8.36 -2.22
C THR A 157 -3.70 -7.01 -2.76
N VAL A 158 -2.49 -7.00 -3.35
CA VAL A 158 -1.97 -5.82 -4.07
C VAL A 158 -2.93 -5.35 -5.14
N LYS A 159 -3.54 -6.28 -5.88
CA LYS A 159 -4.49 -5.95 -6.95
C LYS A 159 -5.76 -5.30 -6.41
N ASP A 160 -6.27 -5.80 -5.28
CA ASP A 160 -7.45 -5.22 -4.64
C ASP A 160 -7.13 -3.85 -4.08
N PHE A 161 -5.96 -3.69 -3.46
CA PHE A 161 -5.46 -2.41 -2.98
C PHE A 161 -5.31 -1.39 -4.12
N GLN A 162 -4.71 -1.78 -5.24
CA GLN A 162 -4.60 -0.94 -6.43
C GLN A 162 -5.96 -0.51 -6.96
N ARG A 163 -6.93 -1.42 -7.02
CA ARG A 163 -8.27 -1.16 -7.53
C ARG A 163 -9.12 -0.31 -6.59
N SER A 164 -8.97 -0.50 -5.29
CA SER A 164 -9.83 0.13 -4.27
C SER A 164 -9.26 1.42 -3.70
N MET A 165 -7.94 1.53 -3.62
CA MET A 165 -7.28 2.64 -2.93
C MET A 165 -6.44 3.54 -3.86
N LEU A 166 -6.07 3.02 -5.03
CA LEU A 166 -5.25 3.75 -5.99
C LEU A 166 -6.00 3.86 -7.31
N LEU A 167 -6.78 4.90 -7.49
CA LEU A 167 -7.16 5.33 -8.84
C LEU A 167 -5.89 5.92 -9.48
N ALA A 168 -5.13 5.06 -10.18
CA ALA A 168 -3.91 5.45 -10.84
C ALA A 168 -4.17 6.55 -11.88
N GLN A 169 -3.16 7.38 -12.13
CA GLN A 169 -3.22 8.40 -13.16
C GLN A 169 -3.59 7.75 -14.51
N GLY A 170 -4.71 8.15 -15.06
CA GLY A 170 -5.31 7.55 -16.28
C GLY A 170 -6.62 6.80 -15.99
N GLU A 171 -6.68 5.97 -14.97
CA GLU A 171 -7.93 5.30 -14.56
C GLU A 171 -8.95 6.28 -13.95
N PHE A 172 -8.47 7.30 -13.22
CA PHE A 172 -9.33 8.38 -12.73
C PHE A 172 -9.88 9.25 -13.86
N ALA A 173 -9.06 9.55 -14.87
CA ALA A 173 -9.53 10.25 -16.06
C ALA A 173 -10.53 9.40 -16.87
N ALA A 174 -10.30 8.09 -16.95
CA ALA A 174 -11.24 7.15 -17.56
C ALA A 174 -12.55 7.09 -16.76
N PHE A 175 -12.48 7.05 -15.41
CA PHE A 175 -13.64 7.10 -14.52
C PHE A 175 -14.46 8.38 -14.70
N LEU A 176 -13.81 9.54 -14.81
CA LEU A 176 -14.50 10.83 -15.01
C LEU A 176 -15.17 10.91 -16.38
N LYS A 177 -14.58 10.30 -17.42
CA LYS A 177 -15.10 10.27 -18.80
C LYS A 177 -16.08 9.12 -19.04
N ALA A 178 -16.14 8.15 -18.14
CA ALA A 178 -17.01 6.99 -18.27
C ALA A 178 -18.48 7.36 -18.18
N THR A 179 -19.31 6.61 -18.87
CA THR A 179 -20.78 6.68 -18.73
C THR A 179 -21.22 6.29 -17.33
N GLU A 180 -22.44 6.61 -16.96
CA GLU A 180 -22.99 6.30 -15.64
C GLU A 180 -22.94 4.79 -15.34
N THR A 181 -23.23 3.95 -16.34
CA THR A 181 -23.17 2.48 -16.22
C THR A 181 -21.74 1.98 -16.01
N GLU A 182 -20.76 2.55 -16.73
CA GLU A 182 -19.35 2.20 -16.57
C GLU A 182 -18.79 2.66 -15.23
N ARG A 183 -19.18 3.87 -14.77
CA ARG A 183 -18.83 4.36 -13.41
C ARG A 183 -19.39 3.47 -12.33
N ALA A 184 -20.64 3.03 -12.45
CA ALA A 184 -21.26 2.11 -11.52
C ALA A 184 -20.49 0.77 -11.47
N ALA A 185 -20.10 0.22 -12.62
CA ALA A 185 -19.32 -1.01 -12.71
C ALA A 185 -17.88 -0.88 -12.12
N ILE A 186 -17.27 0.30 -12.24
CA ILE A 186 -15.97 0.60 -11.62
C ILE A 186 -16.13 0.71 -10.10
N LEU A 187 -17.14 1.45 -9.62
CA LEU A 187 -17.43 1.57 -8.19
C LEU A 187 -17.80 0.22 -7.57
N GLU A 188 -18.59 -0.60 -8.25
CA GLU A 188 -18.94 -1.95 -7.81
C GLU A 188 -17.69 -2.85 -7.62
N ARG A 189 -16.71 -2.72 -8.51
CA ARG A 189 -15.41 -3.38 -8.38
C ARG A 189 -14.54 -2.81 -7.25
N LEU A 190 -14.61 -1.50 -7.03
CA LEU A 190 -13.85 -0.82 -5.96
C LEU A 190 -14.40 -1.12 -4.57
N THR A 191 -15.72 -1.25 -4.44
CA THR A 191 -16.39 -1.45 -3.15
C THR A 191 -16.63 -2.92 -2.80
N ASN A 192 -16.22 -3.84 -3.69
CA ASN A 192 -16.48 -5.30 -3.56
C ASN A 192 -17.97 -5.63 -3.32
N THR A 193 -18.87 -4.83 -3.87
CA THR A 193 -20.33 -4.97 -3.69
C THR A 193 -20.95 -5.96 -4.68
N SER A 194 -20.16 -6.68 -5.45
CA SER A 194 -20.61 -7.78 -6.33
C SER A 194 -21.44 -8.83 -5.59
N GLU A 195 -21.17 -9.09 -4.31
CA GLU A 195 -21.95 -9.98 -3.45
C GLU A 195 -23.41 -9.51 -3.28
N TYR A 196 -23.64 -8.20 -3.13
CA TYR A 196 -25.00 -7.65 -3.03
C TYR A 196 -25.77 -7.78 -4.34
N ARG A 197 -25.09 -7.70 -5.48
CA ARG A 197 -25.69 -7.93 -6.79
C ARG A 197 -26.09 -9.39 -6.98
N GLU A 198 -25.27 -10.34 -6.54
CA GLU A 198 -25.64 -11.76 -6.53
C GLU A 198 -26.83 -12.05 -5.61
N ILE A 199 -26.83 -11.46 -4.42
CA ILE A 199 -27.98 -11.58 -3.48
C ILE A 199 -29.24 -10.99 -4.11
N GLY A 200 -29.14 -9.82 -4.75
CA GLY A 200 -30.26 -9.19 -5.48
C GLY A 200 -30.78 -10.05 -6.63
N ALA A 201 -29.87 -10.63 -7.43
CA ALA A 201 -30.23 -11.53 -8.53
C ALA A 201 -30.89 -12.84 -8.04
N ARG A 202 -30.38 -13.40 -6.92
CA ARG A 202 -30.99 -14.58 -6.27
C ARG A 202 -32.37 -14.27 -5.68
N ALA A 203 -32.55 -13.10 -5.10
CA ALA A 203 -33.85 -12.64 -4.59
C ALA A 203 -34.86 -12.42 -5.71
N ALA A 204 -34.46 -11.83 -6.85
CA ALA A 204 -35.30 -11.65 -8.01
C ALA A 204 -35.77 -12.97 -8.62
N LYS A 205 -34.85 -13.97 -8.74
CA LYS A 205 -35.19 -15.33 -9.20
C LYS A 205 -36.15 -16.11 -8.30
N ARG A 206 -36.21 -15.80 -7.01
CA ARG A 206 -37.17 -16.44 -6.07
C ARG A 206 -38.57 -15.84 -6.13
N ARG A 207 -38.73 -14.71 -6.81
CA ARG A 207 -40.00 -13.96 -6.91
C ARG A 207 -40.73 -14.18 -8.23
N SER A 208 -40.07 -14.80 -9.21
CA SER A 208 -40.62 -15.28 -10.48
C SER A 208 -40.93 -16.78 -10.43
#